data_9653961004afd8bde44df4b53ab5eea4
#
_entry.id   9653961004afd8bde44df4b53ab5eea4
#
_cell.length_a   1.000
_cell.length_b   1.000
_cell.length_c   1.000
_cell.angle_alpha   90.00
_cell.angle_beta   90.00
_cell.angle_gamma   90.00
#
_symmetry.space_group_name_H-M   'P 1'
#
loop_
_entity.id
_entity.type
_entity.pdbx_description
1 polymer ?
#
loop_
_entity_poly.entity_id
_entity_poly.type
_entity_poly.pdbx_seq_one_letter_code
_entity_poly.pdbx_strand_id
1 'polypeptide(L)'
;MINLSVGEPDFHTPDHIKEAAKKAIDENFTFYTPVAGYMTLRKAIAAKMKNENGLDFAPEQIVVSGGAKQSLCNVILATINPGDEVVIPTPAWVSYVEMVKLAEGKTVTVPAGVEQDFKITPEQLEAAITPRTRMLLLCSPSNPTGSVYTHDELKALADVLAKYPDILVLS
;
A
#
# COMPACT_ATOMS: atom_id res chain seq x y z
N MET A 1 2.69 19.80 -26.27
CA MET A 1 1.44 19.14 -25.80
C MET A 1 1.63 18.83 -24.32
N ILE A 2 0.73 19.27 -23.44
CA ILE A 2 0.79 18.94 -21.99
C ILE A 2 0.23 17.54 -21.82
N ASN A 3 1.02 16.61 -21.28
CA ASN A 3 0.59 15.25 -20.98
C ASN A 3 0.18 15.14 -19.51
N LEU A 4 -1.06 14.73 -19.24
CA LEU A 4 -1.62 14.52 -17.91
C LEU A 4 -1.96 13.05 -17.63
N SER A 5 -1.51 12.12 -18.50
CA SER A 5 -1.89 10.70 -18.40
C SER A 5 -0.99 9.87 -17.48
N VAL A 6 0.21 10.34 -17.16
CA VAL A 6 1.19 9.64 -16.32
C VAL A 6 1.76 10.61 -15.30
N GLY A 7 1.74 10.21 -14.04
CA GLY A 7 2.45 10.91 -12.97
C GLY A 7 3.74 10.19 -12.64
N GLU A 8 4.87 10.89 -12.74
CA GLU A 8 6.19 10.42 -12.33
C GLU A 8 6.98 11.55 -11.69
N PRO A 9 7.92 11.26 -10.78
CA PRO A 9 8.82 12.27 -10.26
C PRO A 9 9.67 12.88 -11.38
N ASP A 10 9.85 14.20 -11.35
CA ASP A 10 10.70 14.93 -12.30
C ASP A 10 12.16 15.04 -11.84
N PHE A 11 12.52 14.42 -10.72
CA PHE A 11 13.88 14.31 -10.21
C PHE A 11 14.55 13.05 -10.73
N HIS A 12 15.83 13.19 -11.11
CA HIS A 12 16.65 12.03 -11.45
C HIS A 12 17.03 11.23 -10.19
N THR A 13 17.26 9.92 -10.38
CA THR A 13 17.81 9.06 -9.33
C THR A 13 19.12 9.67 -8.79
N PRO A 14 19.27 9.84 -7.47
CA PRO A 14 20.50 10.37 -6.87
C PRO A 14 21.75 9.60 -7.28
N ASP A 15 22.87 10.32 -7.47
CA ASP A 15 24.10 9.73 -8.00
C ASP A 15 24.63 8.57 -7.15
N HIS A 16 24.59 8.70 -5.82
CA HIS A 16 25.05 7.64 -4.91
C HIS A 16 24.25 6.33 -5.08
N ILE A 17 22.96 6.41 -5.44
CA ILE A 17 22.12 5.22 -5.70
C ILE A 17 22.53 4.60 -7.05
N LYS A 18 22.75 5.44 -8.07
CA LYS A 18 23.22 4.96 -9.39
C LYS A 18 24.57 4.28 -9.29
N GLU A 19 25.51 4.88 -8.56
CA GLU A 19 26.84 4.30 -8.37
C GLU A 19 26.81 2.99 -7.58
N ALA A 20 25.94 2.88 -6.53
CA ALA A 20 25.73 1.64 -5.82
C ALA A 20 25.18 0.52 -6.72
N ALA A 21 24.25 0.86 -7.63
CA ALA A 21 23.72 -0.11 -8.60
C ALA A 21 24.79 -0.58 -9.60
N LYS A 22 25.60 0.33 -10.16
CA LYS A 22 26.72 -0.01 -11.05
C LYS A 22 27.71 -0.93 -10.34
N LYS A 23 28.11 -0.58 -9.11
CA LYS A 23 29.01 -1.39 -8.30
C LYS A 23 28.45 -2.80 -8.06
N ALA A 24 27.16 -2.93 -7.76
CA ALA A 24 26.55 -4.23 -7.56
C ALA A 24 26.58 -5.11 -8.82
N ILE A 25 26.43 -4.49 -10.00
CA ILE A 25 26.56 -5.20 -11.28
C ILE A 25 28.01 -5.65 -11.49
N ASP A 26 28.98 -4.77 -11.27
CA ASP A 26 30.42 -5.08 -11.41
C ASP A 26 30.88 -6.16 -10.44
N GLU A 27 30.27 -6.22 -9.24
CA GLU A 27 30.51 -7.25 -8.22
C GLU A 27 29.70 -8.54 -8.46
N ASN A 28 29.00 -8.67 -9.58
CA ASN A 28 28.21 -9.83 -9.97
C ASN A 28 27.03 -10.15 -9.02
N PHE A 29 26.39 -9.15 -8.42
CA PHE A 29 25.12 -9.32 -7.71
C PHE A 29 23.96 -9.56 -8.69
N THR A 30 24.12 -10.57 -9.56
CA THR A 30 23.22 -10.85 -10.68
C THR A 30 22.57 -12.25 -10.61
N PHE A 31 22.75 -12.95 -9.49
CA PHE A 31 22.16 -14.26 -9.24
C PHE A 31 20.76 -14.16 -8.60
N TYR A 32 20.07 -15.28 -8.51
CA TYR A 32 18.80 -15.35 -7.79
C TYR A 32 18.94 -14.91 -6.35
N THR A 33 17.98 -14.11 -5.89
CA THR A 33 17.90 -13.68 -4.50
C THR A 33 17.08 -14.65 -3.66
N PRO A 34 17.21 -14.65 -2.31
CA PRO A 34 16.21 -15.27 -1.45
C PRO A 34 14.82 -14.70 -1.76
N VAL A 35 13.77 -15.51 -1.66
CA VAL A 35 12.38 -15.13 -2.01
C VAL A 35 11.92 -13.85 -1.28
N ALA A 36 12.26 -13.70 -0.01
CA ALA A 36 11.91 -12.50 0.78
C ALA A 36 12.89 -11.33 0.57
N GLY A 37 13.89 -11.46 -0.28
CA GLY A 37 14.95 -10.47 -0.49
C GLY A 37 16.17 -10.68 0.40
N TYR A 38 17.26 -9.97 0.09
CA TYR A 38 18.51 -10.07 0.85
C TYR A 38 18.31 -9.67 2.32
N MET A 39 18.87 -10.46 3.24
CA MET A 39 18.79 -10.19 4.68
C MET A 39 19.40 -8.83 5.06
N THR A 40 20.45 -8.40 4.37
CA THR A 40 21.08 -7.09 4.56
C THR A 40 20.10 -5.95 4.25
N LEU A 41 19.35 -6.05 3.16
CA LEU A 41 18.33 -5.07 2.79
C LEU A 41 17.15 -5.09 3.79
N ARG A 42 16.67 -6.26 4.18
CA ARG A 42 15.59 -6.42 5.14
C ARG A 42 15.95 -5.83 6.51
N LYS A 43 17.19 -6.02 6.97
CA LYS A 43 17.73 -5.37 8.19
C LYS A 43 17.79 -3.84 8.06
N ALA A 44 18.21 -3.32 6.90
CA ALA A 44 18.24 -1.89 6.65
C ALA A 44 16.83 -1.27 6.64
N ILE A 45 15.84 -1.96 6.06
CA ILE A 45 14.43 -1.56 6.08
C ILE A 45 13.90 -1.56 7.52
N ALA A 46 14.15 -2.62 8.30
CA ALA A 46 13.74 -2.69 9.71
C ALA A 46 14.31 -1.53 10.53
N ALA A 47 15.61 -1.23 10.35
CA ALA A 47 16.26 -0.12 11.02
C ALA A 47 15.66 1.24 10.60
N LYS A 48 15.37 1.45 9.32
CA LYS A 48 14.69 2.64 8.82
C LYS A 48 13.30 2.81 9.44
N MET A 49 12.49 1.76 9.46
CA MET A 49 11.15 1.79 10.04
C MET A 49 11.19 2.12 11.54
N LYS A 50 12.16 1.56 12.26
CA LYS A 50 12.34 1.87 13.68
C LYS A 50 12.78 3.32 13.92
N ASN A 51 13.79 3.78 13.20
CA ASN A 51 14.41 5.08 13.45
C ASN A 51 13.58 6.26 12.94
N GLU A 52 12.88 6.10 11.82
CA GLU A 52 12.15 7.19 11.17
C GLU A 52 10.63 7.14 11.42
N ASN A 53 10.08 5.94 11.64
CA ASN A 53 8.65 5.76 11.80
C ASN A 53 8.23 5.29 13.21
N GLY A 54 9.19 4.93 14.09
CA GLY A 54 8.89 4.38 15.41
C GLY A 54 8.28 2.98 15.41
N LEU A 55 8.38 2.26 14.27
CA LEU A 55 7.81 0.93 14.08
C LEU A 55 8.90 -0.14 14.24
N ASP A 56 8.72 -1.05 15.20
CA ASP A 56 9.69 -2.09 15.52
C ASP A 56 9.26 -3.41 14.85
N PHE A 57 9.86 -3.72 13.70
CA PHE A 57 9.66 -4.95 12.96
C PHE A 57 10.96 -5.75 12.89
N ALA A 58 10.87 -7.07 13.07
CA ALA A 58 11.97 -7.96 12.81
C ALA A 58 12.21 -8.10 11.28
N PRO A 59 13.46 -8.27 10.83
CA PRO A 59 13.75 -8.46 9.40
C PRO A 59 12.97 -9.64 8.77
N GLU A 60 12.59 -10.64 9.56
CA GLU A 60 11.80 -11.79 9.14
C GLU A 60 10.36 -11.44 8.77
N GLN A 61 9.86 -10.31 9.25
CA GLN A 61 8.52 -9.78 8.93
C GLN A 61 8.52 -8.92 7.65
N ILE A 62 9.67 -8.78 6.99
CA ILE A 62 9.82 -7.93 5.82
C ILE A 62 10.02 -8.79 4.58
N VAL A 63 9.23 -8.52 3.55
CA VAL A 63 9.37 -9.10 2.21
C VAL A 63 9.63 -7.97 1.22
N VAL A 64 10.68 -8.10 0.42
CA VAL A 64 11.05 -7.13 -0.63
C VAL A 64 10.47 -7.59 -1.95
N SER A 65 9.80 -6.69 -2.65
CA SER A 65 9.17 -6.94 -3.95
C SER A 65 9.73 -6.00 -5.03
N GLY A 66 9.47 -6.31 -6.29
CA GLY A 66 9.82 -5.48 -7.44
C GLY A 66 8.92 -4.25 -7.58
N GLY A 67 8.79 -3.47 -6.50
CA GLY A 67 7.97 -2.26 -6.39
C GLY A 67 6.64 -2.49 -5.65
N ALA A 68 6.02 -1.37 -5.23
CA ALA A 68 4.79 -1.38 -4.42
C ALA A 68 3.62 -2.11 -5.11
N LYS A 69 3.50 -2.01 -6.43
CA LYS A 69 2.47 -2.73 -7.19
C LYS A 69 2.54 -4.25 -6.95
N GLN A 70 3.75 -4.83 -6.98
CA GLN A 70 3.92 -6.25 -6.72
C GLN A 70 3.61 -6.60 -5.27
N SER A 71 4.04 -5.76 -4.31
CA SER A 71 3.73 -5.97 -2.89
C SER A 71 2.22 -6.00 -2.64
N LEU A 72 1.48 -5.03 -3.18
CA LEU A 72 0.03 -4.95 -3.08
C LEU A 72 -0.65 -6.19 -3.69
N CYS A 73 -0.23 -6.57 -4.90
CA CYS A 73 -0.76 -7.75 -5.58
C CYS A 73 -0.51 -9.03 -4.77
N ASN A 74 0.70 -9.20 -4.24
CA ASN A 74 1.05 -10.35 -3.41
C ASN A 74 0.20 -10.44 -2.15
N VAL A 75 -0.01 -9.31 -1.44
CA VAL A 75 -0.84 -9.29 -0.23
C VAL A 75 -2.29 -9.62 -0.57
N ILE A 76 -2.85 -9.01 -1.61
CA ILE A 76 -4.24 -9.27 -2.02
C ILE A 76 -4.42 -10.74 -2.41
N LEU A 77 -3.54 -11.29 -3.25
CA LEU A 77 -3.62 -12.70 -3.68
C LEU A 77 -3.42 -13.69 -2.51
N ALA A 78 -2.67 -13.31 -1.47
CA ALA A 78 -2.42 -14.17 -0.32
C ALA A 78 -3.55 -14.13 0.72
N THR A 79 -4.40 -13.09 0.72
CA THR A 79 -5.36 -12.85 1.81
C THR A 79 -6.82 -12.80 1.38
N ILE A 80 -7.09 -12.56 0.10
CA ILE A 80 -8.45 -12.45 -0.44
C ILE A 80 -8.84 -13.75 -1.15
N ASN A 81 -9.99 -14.28 -0.82
CA ASN A 81 -10.59 -15.45 -1.44
C ASN A 81 -11.78 -15.04 -2.34
N PRO A 82 -12.26 -15.93 -3.21
CA PRO A 82 -13.45 -15.68 -4.02
C PRO A 82 -14.64 -15.23 -3.17
N GLY A 83 -15.20 -14.05 -3.50
CA GLY A 83 -16.35 -13.47 -2.80
C GLY A 83 -16.04 -12.65 -1.56
N ASP A 84 -14.80 -12.62 -1.06
CA ASP A 84 -14.37 -11.68 -0.02
C ASP A 84 -14.48 -10.24 -0.53
N GLU A 85 -14.80 -9.32 0.37
CA GLU A 85 -14.96 -7.91 0.02
C GLU A 85 -13.76 -7.08 0.49
N VAL A 86 -13.30 -6.20 -0.42
CA VAL A 86 -12.25 -5.21 -0.16
C VAL A 86 -12.85 -3.82 -0.27
N VAL A 87 -12.83 -3.07 0.82
CA VAL A 87 -13.30 -1.68 0.87
C VAL A 87 -12.20 -0.77 0.32
N ILE A 88 -12.56 0.07 -0.66
CA ILE A 88 -11.62 1.00 -1.31
C ILE A 88 -12.27 2.39 -1.37
N PRO A 89 -11.74 3.38 -0.62
CA PRO A 89 -12.12 4.79 -0.80
C PRO A 89 -11.81 5.24 -2.24
N THR A 90 -12.72 6.02 -2.84
CA THR A 90 -12.52 6.55 -4.19
C THR A 90 -12.73 8.07 -4.23
N PRO A 91 -11.95 8.79 -5.09
CA PRO A 91 -11.06 8.34 -6.18
C PRO A 91 -9.86 7.53 -5.70
N ALA A 92 -9.49 6.48 -6.45
CA ALA A 92 -8.39 5.59 -6.13
C ALA A 92 -7.60 5.19 -7.37
N TRP A 93 -6.38 4.73 -7.19
CA TRP A 93 -5.61 4.21 -8.29
C TRP A 93 -6.27 2.98 -8.92
N VAL A 94 -6.45 3.04 -10.23
CA VAL A 94 -7.22 2.04 -10.99
C VAL A 94 -6.75 0.60 -10.79
N SER A 95 -5.46 0.38 -10.52
CA SER A 95 -4.92 -0.96 -10.35
C SER A 95 -5.44 -1.68 -9.10
N TYR A 96 -5.92 -0.97 -8.07
CA TYR A 96 -6.45 -1.62 -6.86
C TYR A 96 -7.64 -2.53 -7.18
N VAL A 97 -8.58 -2.01 -7.95
CA VAL A 97 -9.78 -2.75 -8.36
C VAL A 97 -9.43 -4.00 -9.18
N GLU A 98 -8.46 -3.86 -10.10
CA GLU A 98 -8.05 -4.98 -10.95
C GLU A 98 -7.28 -6.06 -10.15
N MET A 99 -6.51 -5.69 -9.15
CA MET A 99 -5.86 -6.66 -8.25
C MET A 99 -6.87 -7.46 -7.43
N VAL A 100 -7.92 -6.79 -6.92
CA VAL A 100 -9.00 -7.47 -6.17
C VAL A 100 -9.76 -8.43 -7.09
N LYS A 101 -10.06 -8.03 -8.33
CA LYS A 101 -10.68 -8.90 -9.33
C LYS A 101 -9.82 -10.11 -9.67
N LEU A 102 -8.49 -9.92 -9.76
CA LEU A 102 -7.55 -11.02 -10.02
C LEU A 102 -7.59 -12.09 -8.93
N ALA A 103 -7.84 -11.68 -7.69
CA ALA A 103 -8.04 -12.58 -6.55
C ALA A 103 -9.48 -13.12 -6.44
N GLU A 104 -10.33 -12.87 -7.43
CA GLU A 104 -11.78 -13.20 -7.43
C GLU A 104 -12.56 -12.55 -6.25
N GLY A 105 -11.97 -11.52 -5.63
CA GLY A 105 -12.61 -10.71 -4.61
C GLY A 105 -13.58 -9.69 -5.21
N LYS A 106 -14.39 -9.09 -4.34
CA LYS A 106 -15.35 -8.06 -4.67
C LYS A 106 -14.90 -6.70 -4.13
N THR A 107 -14.78 -5.71 -4.99
CA THR A 107 -14.50 -4.34 -4.58
C THR A 107 -15.77 -3.66 -4.07
N VAL A 108 -15.71 -3.10 -2.86
CA VAL A 108 -16.72 -2.21 -2.29
C VAL A 108 -16.15 -0.79 -2.30
N THR A 109 -16.57 0.02 -3.26
CA THR A 109 -16.10 1.40 -3.38
C THR A 109 -16.87 2.33 -2.46
N VAL A 110 -16.15 3.22 -1.76
CA VAL A 110 -16.74 4.24 -0.90
C VAL A 110 -16.37 5.61 -1.52
N PRO A 111 -17.31 6.26 -2.21
CA PRO A 111 -17.03 7.53 -2.85
C PRO A 111 -16.87 8.65 -1.83
N ALA A 112 -15.84 9.48 -2.06
CA ALA A 112 -15.59 10.70 -1.31
C ALA A 112 -15.38 11.85 -2.31
N GLY A 113 -16.23 12.86 -2.22
CA GLY A 113 -16.21 14.01 -3.13
C GLY A 113 -15.22 15.09 -2.69
N VAL A 114 -15.14 16.13 -3.51
CA VAL A 114 -14.27 17.30 -3.24
C VAL A 114 -14.68 18.04 -1.97
N GLU A 115 -15.97 18.04 -1.64
CA GLU A 115 -16.54 18.68 -0.45
C GLU A 115 -16.04 18.07 0.86
N GLN A 116 -15.54 16.84 0.83
CA GLN A 116 -14.91 16.15 1.97
C GLN A 116 -13.43 15.87 1.73
N ASP A 117 -12.79 16.67 0.85
CA ASP A 117 -11.35 16.54 0.52
C ASP A 117 -10.96 15.13 0.06
N PHE A 118 -11.88 14.45 -0.63
CA PHE A 118 -11.70 13.08 -1.12
C PHE A 118 -11.34 12.05 -0.03
N LYS A 119 -11.74 12.31 1.21
CA LYS A 119 -11.52 11.44 2.39
C LYS A 119 -12.83 10.87 2.88
N ILE A 120 -12.88 9.56 3.14
CA ILE A 120 -14.07 8.93 3.71
C ILE A 120 -14.21 9.23 5.21
N THR A 121 -15.45 9.27 5.69
CA THR A 121 -15.74 9.41 7.10
C THR A 121 -15.83 8.05 7.80
N PRO A 122 -15.74 8.01 9.16
CA PRO A 122 -15.96 6.79 9.93
C PRO A 122 -17.32 6.14 9.65
N GLU A 123 -18.38 6.94 9.48
CA GLU A 123 -19.74 6.46 9.22
C GLU A 123 -19.82 5.82 7.82
N GLN A 124 -19.16 6.40 6.82
CA GLN A 124 -19.08 5.81 5.48
C GLN A 124 -18.32 4.49 5.49
N LEU A 125 -17.21 4.40 6.26
CA LEU A 125 -16.48 3.17 6.43
C LEU A 125 -17.33 2.11 7.10
N GLU A 126 -17.97 2.42 8.22
CA GLU A 126 -18.79 1.48 8.98
C GLU A 126 -19.97 0.96 8.14
N ALA A 127 -20.62 1.83 7.37
CA ALA A 127 -21.69 1.47 6.46
C ALA A 127 -21.26 0.55 5.29
N ALA A 128 -19.98 0.57 4.92
CA ALA A 128 -19.43 -0.27 3.85
C ALA A 128 -18.99 -1.66 4.34
N ILE A 129 -18.85 -1.86 5.65
CA ILE A 129 -18.41 -3.12 6.23
C ILE A 129 -19.56 -4.13 6.26
N THR A 130 -19.30 -5.33 5.79
CA THR A 130 -20.20 -6.49 5.84
C THR A 130 -19.48 -7.69 6.45
N PRO A 131 -20.18 -8.79 6.75
CA PRO A 131 -19.52 -10.02 7.21
C PRO A 131 -18.51 -10.62 6.22
N ARG A 132 -18.53 -10.19 4.95
CA ARG A 132 -17.57 -10.60 3.91
C ARG A 132 -16.38 -9.66 3.78
N THR A 133 -16.39 -8.52 4.45
CA THR A 133 -15.26 -7.57 4.38
C THR A 133 -14.02 -8.18 5.01
N ARG A 134 -12.93 -8.26 4.24
CA ARG A 134 -11.63 -8.80 4.67
C ARG A 134 -10.53 -7.76 4.69
N MET A 135 -10.70 -6.69 3.93
CA MET A 135 -9.64 -5.69 3.80
C MET A 135 -10.20 -4.29 3.60
N LEU A 136 -9.54 -3.31 4.22
CA LEU A 136 -9.58 -1.90 3.83
C LEU A 136 -8.27 -1.58 3.12
N LEU A 137 -8.33 -1.10 1.88
CA LEU A 137 -7.18 -0.57 1.16
C LEU A 137 -7.22 0.95 1.23
N LEU A 138 -6.27 1.53 1.96
CA LEU A 138 -6.22 2.98 2.24
C LEU A 138 -4.89 3.54 1.75
N CYS A 139 -4.91 4.64 1.00
CA CYS A 139 -3.71 5.33 0.52
C CYS A 139 -3.71 6.78 1.04
N SER A 140 -2.67 7.15 1.80
CA SER A 140 -2.47 8.52 2.27
C SER A 140 -0.96 8.84 2.28
N PRO A 141 -0.51 9.86 1.54
CA PRO A 141 -1.25 10.71 0.58
C PRO A 141 -1.92 9.89 -0.52
N SER A 142 -3.14 10.29 -0.90
CA SER A 142 -3.95 9.53 -1.85
C SER A 142 -3.43 9.64 -3.29
N ASN A 143 -3.43 8.53 -4.00
CA ASN A 143 -3.30 8.49 -5.45
C ASN A 143 -4.70 8.23 -6.05
N PRO A 144 -5.32 9.19 -6.83
CA PRO A 144 -4.66 10.29 -7.53
C PRO A 144 -4.83 11.68 -6.89
N THR A 145 -5.58 11.86 -5.79
CA THR A 145 -6.05 13.18 -5.35
C THR A 145 -4.99 14.02 -4.63
N GLY A 146 -3.99 13.37 -4.02
CA GLY A 146 -2.99 14.01 -3.17
C GLY A 146 -3.49 14.33 -1.75
N SER A 147 -4.76 14.03 -1.44
CA SER A 147 -5.34 14.30 -0.12
C SER A 147 -4.67 13.49 0.97
N VAL A 148 -4.50 14.10 2.14
CA VAL A 148 -3.81 13.52 3.29
C VAL A 148 -4.76 13.44 4.47
N TYR A 149 -4.92 12.27 5.03
CA TYR A 149 -5.64 12.10 6.29
C TYR A 149 -4.82 12.66 7.45
N THR A 150 -5.44 13.43 8.32
CA THR A 150 -4.86 13.86 9.59
C THR A 150 -4.78 12.69 10.56
N HIS A 151 -3.99 12.85 11.64
CA HIS A 151 -3.92 11.86 12.72
C HIS A 151 -5.30 11.56 13.31
N ASP A 152 -6.13 12.58 13.55
CA ASP A 152 -7.44 12.41 14.17
C ASP A 152 -8.43 11.71 13.23
N GLU A 153 -8.37 12.00 11.94
CA GLU A 153 -9.16 11.30 10.91
C GLU A 153 -8.78 9.82 10.83
N LEU A 154 -7.47 9.52 10.78
CA LEU A 154 -7.00 8.12 10.80
C LEU A 154 -7.38 7.42 12.10
N LYS A 155 -7.28 8.10 13.24
CA LYS A 155 -7.70 7.56 14.54
C LYS A 155 -9.18 7.19 14.54
N ALA A 156 -10.03 8.07 14.00
CA ALA A 156 -11.47 7.82 13.92
C ALA A 156 -11.80 6.62 13.02
N LEU A 157 -11.09 6.44 11.88
CA LEU A 157 -11.23 5.24 11.06
C LEU A 157 -10.73 3.98 11.80
N ALA A 158 -9.63 4.09 12.52
CA ALA A 158 -9.08 3.00 13.32
C ALA A 158 -10.05 2.57 14.44
N ASP A 159 -10.76 3.51 15.06
CA ASP A 159 -11.76 3.22 16.10
C ASP A 159 -12.97 2.44 15.53
N VAL A 160 -13.33 2.66 14.28
CA VAL A 160 -14.30 1.83 13.57
C VAL A 160 -13.74 0.41 13.37
N LEU A 161 -12.52 0.32 12.81
CA LEU A 161 -11.88 -0.98 12.50
C LEU A 161 -11.61 -1.83 13.75
N ALA A 162 -11.38 -1.20 14.91
CA ALA A 162 -11.20 -1.91 16.18
C ALA A 162 -12.40 -2.78 16.57
N LYS A 163 -13.58 -2.50 16.03
CA LYS A 163 -14.79 -3.34 16.19
C LYS A 163 -14.75 -4.59 15.32
N TYR A 164 -13.86 -4.65 14.33
CA TYR A 164 -13.76 -5.69 13.30
C TYR A 164 -12.31 -6.19 13.18
N PRO A 165 -11.81 -6.94 14.18
CA PRO A 165 -10.39 -7.29 14.27
C PRO A 165 -9.87 -8.20 13.15
N ASP A 166 -10.77 -8.83 12.39
CA ASP A 166 -10.43 -9.69 11.27
C ASP A 166 -10.24 -8.94 9.93
N ILE A 167 -10.50 -7.62 9.91
CA ILE A 167 -10.29 -6.79 8.73
C ILE A 167 -8.83 -6.33 8.67
N LEU A 168 -8.14 -6.70 7.61
CA LEU A 168 -6.79 -6.24 7.34
C LEU A 168 -6.80 -4.80 6.82
N VAL A 169 -5.80 -4.02 7.21
CA VAL A 169 -5.56 -2.68 6.63
C VAL A 169 -4.31 -2.76 5.75
N LEU A 170 -4.49 -2.51 4.46
CA LEU A 170 -3.41 -2.40 3.48
C LEU A 170 -3.21 -0.93 3.13
N SER A 171 -2.05 -0.37 3.54
CA SER A 171 -1.73 1.05 3.35
C SER A 171 -0.33 1.23 2.75
#